data_141dcd3d6655750ecd1b34ec3891a7cf
#
_entry.id   141dcd3d6655750ecd1b34ec3891a7cf
#
_cell.length_a   1.000
_cell.length_b   1.000
_cell.length_c   1.000
_cell.angle_alpha   90.00
_cell.angle_beta   90.00
_cell.angle_gamma   90.00
#
_symmetry.space_group_name_H-M   'P 1'
#
loop_
_entity.id
_entity.type
_entity.pdbx_description
1 polymer ?
#
loop_
_entity_poly.entity_id
_entity_poly.type
_entity_poly.pdbx_seq_one_letter_code
_entity_poly.pdbx_strand_id
1 'polypeptide(L)'
;MCGNVLIIGASGDIGSAIATRLGQENYQLILHYNQNRGKIDEIRTKLNTEQILTEIQADLSRDSDIKTLLTELVFPVDHIVFASGNAYHGLLQETSETVMDDMISIHVKAPMIISKFLLPAMIKQKYGKIIFITSIWGDVGASNEVVYSTVKGAQNSFVKALAKEVGSSGISVNGVSPGFIDTKMNQHLSDEERQMILSEIPFSRAGKPSEVADLISFPLNNKSNYIQGEIIGLNGGW
;
A
#
# COMPACT_ATOMS: atom_id res chain seq x y z
N MET A 1 -4.01 8.24 -22.12
CA MET A 1 -4.55 7.99 -20.76
C MET A 1 -3.48 7.29 -19.98
N CYS A 2 -3.32 7.64 -18.69
CA CYS A 2 -2.22 7.09 -17.86
C CYS A 2 -2.49 5.67 -17.33
N GLY A 3 -3.62 5.05 -17.68
CA GLY A 3 -4.01 3.71 -17.24
C GLY A 3 -4.93 3.69 -16.02
N ASN A 4 -5.44 2.51 -15.69
CA ASN A 4 -6.35 2.27 -14.57
C ASN A 4 -5.54 1.77 -13.37
N VAL A 5 -5.68 2.42 -12.22
CA VAL A 5 -4.97 2.07 -10.98
C VAL A 5 -5.95 1.53 -9.94
N LEU A 6 -5.75 0.29 -9.51
CA LEU A 6 -6.41 -0.25 -8.33
C LEU A 6 -5.63 0.16 -7.08
N ILE A 7 -6.27 0.90 -6.17
CA ILE A 7 -5.68 1.29 -4.90
C ILE A 7 -6.34 0.49 -3.79
N ILE A 8 -5.62 -0.47 -3.26
CA ILE A 8 -6.06 -1.28 -2.12
C ILE A 8 -5.75 -0.50 -0.83
N GLY A 9 -6.82 -0.13 -0.09
CA GLY A 9 -6.69 0.71 1.10
C GLY A 9 -6.76 2.21 0.83
N ALA A 10 -7.51 2.63 -0.19
CA ALA A 10 -7.66 4.04 -0.58
C ALA A 10 -8.22 4.96 0.52
N SER A 11 -8.91 4.42 1.52
CA SER A 11 -9.48 5.20 2.64
C SER A 11 -8.52 5.43 3.81
N GLY A 12 -7.30 4.90 3.77
CA GLY A 12 -6.22 5.25 4.70
C GLY A 12 -5.60 6.62 4.38
N ASP A 13 -4.83 7.20 5.31
CA ASP A 13 -4.22 8.52 5.09
C ASP A 13 -3.25 8.51 3.91
N ILE A 14 -2.38 7.50 3.83
CA ILE A 14 -1.45 7.32 2.70
C ILE A 14 -2.23 6.98 1.43
N GLY A 15 -3.17 6.01 1.47
CA GLY A 15 -3.96 5.59 0.32
C GLY A 15 -4.78 6.74 -0.28
N SER A 16 -5.35 7.61 0.56
CA SER A 16 -6.11 8.77 0.10
C SER A 16 -5.23 9.86 -0.53
N ALA A 17 -4.02 10.05 0.00
CA ALA A 17 -3.05 10.94 -0.62
C ALA A 17 -2.61 10.41 -1.99
N ILE A 18 -2.35 9.09 -2.11
CA ILE A 18 -2.02 8.44 -3.38
C ILE A 18 -3.17 8.59 -4.38
N ALA A 19 -4.41 8.29 -3.98
CA ALA A 19 -5.58 8.43 -4.84
C ALA A 19 -5.74 9.86 -5.38
N THR A 20 -5.60 10.85 -4.49
CA THR A 20 -5.67 12.27 -4.87
C THR A 20 -4.56 12.64 -5.86
N ARG A 21 -3.32 12.22 -5.58
CA ARG A 21 -2.18 12.52 -6.44
C ARG A 21 -2.31 11.90 -7.82
N LEU A 22 -2.64 10.61 -7.90
CA LEU A 22 -2.78 9.91 -9.17
C LEU A 22 -3.97 10.42 -9.99
N GLY A 23 -5.09 10.78 -9.34
CA GLY A 23 -6.19 11.44 -10.02
C GLY A 23 -5.78 12.78 -10.65
N GLN A 24 -5.00 13.61 -9.95
CA GLN A 24 -4.45 14.85 -10.50
C GLN A 24 -3.51 14.63 -11.68
N GLU A 25 -2.91 13.45 -11.80
CA GLU A 25 -2.07 13.03 -12.93
C GLU A 25 -2.88 12.31 -14.04
N ASN A 26 -4.20 12.38 -14.01
CA ASN A 26 -5.13 11.81 -15.00
C ASN A 26 -5.13 10.28 -15.10
N TYR A 27 -4.81 9.58 -14.01
CA TYR A 27 -5.11 8.15 -13.88
C TYR A 27 -6.61 7.94 -13.63
N GLN A 28 -7.14 6.83 -14.13
CA GLN A 28 -8.45 6.30 -13.75
C GLN A 28 -8.30 5.44 -12.50
N LEU A 29 -9.16 5.61 -11.50
CA LEU A 29 -9.01 5.02 -10.19
C LEU A 29 -10.09 3.99 -9.88
N ILE A 30 -9.67 2.85 -9.36
CA ILE A 30 -10.51 1.84 -8.73
C ILE A 30 -10.13 1.87 -7.24
N LEU A 31 -11.07 2.28 -6.38
CA LEU A 31 -10.79 2.55 -4.98
C LEU A 31 -11.34 1.45 -4.09
N HIS A 32 -10.46 0.71 -3.41
CA HIS A 32 -10.87 -0.23 -2.37
C HIS A 32 -10.80 0.41 -0.99
N TYR A 33 -11.80 0.17 -0.17
CA TYR A 33 -11.86 0.57 1.25
C TYR A 33 -12.51 -0.53 2.11
N ASN A 34 -12.26 -0.54 3.42
CA ASN A 34 -12.95 -1.40 4.37
C ASN A 34 -14.13 -0.66 5.03
N GLN A 35 -13.86 0.22 5.99
CA GLN A 35 -14.89 0.84 6.84
C GLN A 35 -15.08 2.33 6.58
N ASN A 36 -14.03 3.05 6.19
CA ASN A 36 -14.05 4.51 6.13
C ASN A 36 -14.58 5.04 4.79
N ARG A 37 -15.89 4.94 4.56
CA ARG A 37 -16.58 5.49 3.39
C ARG A 37 -16.42 7.00 3.28
N GLY A 38 -16.48 7.72 4.40
CA GLY A 38 -16.35 9.18 4.41
C GLY A 38 -15.04 9.67 3.80
N LYS A 39 -13.94 8.89 3.95
CA LYS A 39 -12.67 9.23 3.30
C LYS A 39 -12.71 9.08 1.79
N ILE A 40 -13.46 8.13 1.28
CA ILE A 40 -13.70 7.97 -0.17
C ILE A 40 -14.50 9.17 -0.71
N ASP A 41 -15.51 9.62 0.05
CA ASP A 41 -16.29 10.81 -0.33
C ASP A 41 -15.41 12.08 -0.34
N GLU A 42 -14.46 12.22 0.59
CA GLU A 42 -13.45 13.30 0.54
C GLU A 42 -12.57 13.24 -0.72
N ILE A 43 -12.16 12.04 -1.16
CA ILE A 43 -11.39 11.87 -2.41
C ILE A 43 -12.22 12.35 -3.61
N ARG A 44 -13.50 11.99 -3.66
CA ARG A 44 -14.43 12.43 -4.72
C ARG A 44 -14.52 13.95 -4.84
N THR A 45 -14.49 14.66 -3.72
CA THR A 45 -14.57 16.15 -3.76
C THR A 45 -13.33 16.80 -4.36
N LYS A 46 -12.20 16.09 -4.41
CA LYS A 46 -10.91 16.59 -4.90
C LYS A 46 -10.61 16.22 -6.35
N LEU A 47 -11.40 15.32 -6.92
CA LEU A 47 -11.18 14.77 -8.26
C LEU A 47 -12.42 14.96 -9.14
N ASN A 48 -12.24 14.89 -10.46
CA ASN A 48 -13.36 14.83 -11.37
C ASN A 48 -14.06 13.47 -11.26
N THR A 49 -15.38 13.46 -11.30
CA THR A 49 -16.21 12.26 -11.12
C THR A 49 -15.83 11.14 -12.10
N GLU A 50 -15.43 11.49 -13.32
CA GLU A 50 -15.03 10.55 -14.36
C GLU A 50 -13.71 9.83 -14.08
N GLN A 51 -12.91 10.32 -13.14
CA GLN A 51 -11.62 9.69 -12.77
C GLN A 51 -11.77 8.52 -11.82
N ILE A 52 -12.92 8.36 -11.17
CA ILE A 52 -13.21 7.23 -10.27
C ILE A 52 -14.12 6.26 -11.00
N LEU A 53 -13.57 5.15 -11.46
CA LEU A 53 -14.29 4.11 -12.20
C LEU A 53 -15.25 3.34 -11.30
N THR A 54 -14.79 2.95 -10.12
CA THR A 54 -15.60 2.23 -9.12
C THR A 54 -14.98 2.31 -7.75
N GLU A 55 -15.80 2.04 -6.74
CA GLU A 55 -15.42 1.95 -5.33
C GLU A 55 -15.91 0.63 -4.79
N ILE A 56 -14.99 -0.15 -4.20
CA ILE A 56 -15.25 -1.51 -3.73
C ILE A 56 -15.00 -1.58 -2.24
N GLN A 57 -16.03 -1.99 -1.49
CA GLN A 57 -15.89 -2.25 -0.06
C GLN A 57 -15.57 -3.72 0.18
N ALA A 58 -14.50 -4.01 0.91
CA ALA A 58 -14.14 -5.36 1.31
C ALA A 58 -13.30 -5.36 2.58
N ASP A 59 -13.48 -6.37 3.43
CA ASP A 59 -12.63 -6.65 4.57
C ASP A 59 -11.57 -7.68 4.18
N LEU A 60 -10.32 -7.27 4.05
CA LEU A 60 -9.22 -8.14 3.62
C LEU A 60 -8.79 -9.18 4.67
N SER A 61 -9.34 -9.14 5.89
CA SER A 61 -9.18 -10.22 6.86
C SER A 61 -10.04 -11.45 6.50
N ARG A 62 -11.03 -11.28 5.61
CA ARG A 62 -12.04 -12.30 5.27
C ARG A 62 -11.89 -12.80 3.84
N ASP A 63 -11.70 -14.09 3.68
CA ASP A 63 -11.58 -14.74 2.35
C ASP A 63 -12.82 -14.52 1.46
N SER A 64 -14.03 -14.45 2.06
CA SER A 64 -15.26 -14.16 1.34
C SER A 64 -15.21 -12.79 0.67
N ASP A 65 -14.74 -11.78 1.41
CA ASP A 65 -14.74 -10.41 0.97
C ASP A 65 -13.63 -10.16 -0.08
N ILE A 66 -12.49 -10.85 0.06
CA ILE A 66 -11.45 -10.85 -0.98
C ILE A 66 -12.03 -11.40 -2.30
N LYS A 67 -12.81 -12.50 -2.25
CA LYS A 67 -13.46 -13.05 -3.45
C LYS A 67 -14.49 -12.08 -4.03
N THR A 68 -15.30 -11.43 -3.21
CA THR A 68 -16.24 -10.40 -3.62
C THR A 68 -15.53 -9.24 -4.31
N LEU A 69 -14.45 -8.71 -3.72
CA LEU A 69 -13.62 -7.68 -4.34
C LEU A 69 -13.18 -8.08 -5.76
N LEU A 70 -12.71 -9.32 -5.93
CA LEU A 70 -12.26 -9.79 -7.25
C LEU A 70 -13.40 -9.89 -8.27
N THR A 71 -14.62 -10.23 -7.85
CA THR A 71 -15.80 -10.28 -8.75
C THR A 71 -16.33 -8.89 -9.14
N GLU A 72 -16.11 -7.89 -8.28
CA GLU A 72 -16.50 -6.50 -8.53
C GLU A 72 -15.45 -5.72 -9.36
N LEU A 73 -14.29 -6.31 -9.63
CA LEU A 73 -13.28 -5.73 -10.53
C LEU A 73 -13.71 -5.92 -12.00
N VAL A 74 -14.70 -5.14 -12.43
CA VAL A 74 -15.24 -5.19 -13.81
C VAL A 74 -14.45 -4.35 -14.81
N PHE A 75 -13.61 -3.44 -14.33
CA PHE A 75 -12.73 -2.63 -15.17
C PHE A 75 -11.34 -3.27 -15.28
N PRO A 76 -10.65 -3.14 -16.44
CA PRO A 76 -9.27 -3.60 -16.55
C PRO A 76 -8.38 -2.84 -15.57
N VAL A 77 -7.39 -3.53 -15.00
CA VAL A 77 -6.42 -2.98 -14.05
C VAL A 77 -5.04 -2.99 -14.70
N ASP A 78 -4.46 -1.82 -14.91
CA ASP A 78 -3.11 -1.68 -15.46
C ASP A 78 -2.06 -1.60 -14.34
N HIS A 79 -2.42 -0.98 -13.23
CA HIS A 79 -1.52 -0.78 -12.09
C HIS A 79 -2.21 -1.11 -10.77
N ILE A 80 -1.43 -1.57 -9.80
CA ILE A 80 -1.92 -1.86 -8.44
C ILE A 80 -1.04 -1.13 -7.42
N VAL A 81 -1.67 -0.49 -6.46
CA VAL A 81 -1.00 0.04 -5.26
C VAL A 81 -1.61 -0.62 -4.02
N PHE A 82 -0.80 -1.39 -3.31
CA PHE A 82 -1.18 -1.98 -2.02
C PHE A 82 -0.81 -1.00 -0.90
N ALA A 83 -1.79 -0.22 -0.45
CA ALA A 83 -1.68 0.74 0.64
C ALA A 83 -2.56 0.37 1.85
N SER A 84 -3.18 -0.82 1.82
CA SER A 84 -3.94 -1.35 2.96
C SER A 84 -3.01 -1.80 4.06
N GLY A 85 -3.47 -1.63 5.29
CA GLY A 85 -2.82 -2.17 6.46
C GLY A 85 -3.21 -1.44 7.73
N ASN A 86 -3.09 -2.16 8.82
CA ASN A 86 -3.15 -1.67 10.18
C ASN A 86 -1.82 -2.01 10.86
N ALA A 87 -1.43 -1.25 11.87
CA ALA A 87 -0.37 -1.62 12.78
C ALA A 87 -0.98 -2.33 14.00
N TYR A 88 -0.21 -3.22 14.59
CA TYR A 88 -0.48 -3.78 15.90
C TYR A 88 0.74 -3.56 16.79
N HIS A 89 0.50 -3.00 17.95
CA HIS A 89 1.53 -2.68 18.92
C HIS A 89 1.27 -3.48 20.20
N GLY A 90 2.20 -4.32 20.59
CA GLY A 90 2.10 -5.17 21.77
C GLY A 90 3.18 -6.25 21.82
N LEU A 91 3.39 -6.82 23.00
CA LEU A 91 4.35 -7.90 23.20
C LEU A 91 3.86 -9.18 22.50
N LEU A 92 4.77 -9.92 21.88
CA LEU A 92 4.42 -11.13 21.11
C LEU A 92 3.68 -12.17 21.96
N GLN A 93 4.11 -12.40 23.21
CA GLN A 93 3.47 -13.36 24.12
C GLN A 93 2.05 -12.95 24.55
N GLU A 94 1.66 -11.69 24.33
CA GLU A 94 0.32 -11.17 24.67
C GLU A 94 -0.56 -11.04 23.41
N THR A 95 0.02 -11.22 22.21
CA THR A 95 -0.70 -11.10 20.95
C THR A 95 -1.57 -12.33 20.70
N SER A 96 -2.87 -12.13 20.49
CA SER A 96 -3.79 -13.23 20.18
C SER A 96 -3.55 -13.78 18.76
N GLU A 97 -3.84 -15.08 18.59
CA GLU A 97 -3.77 -15.74 17.28
C GLU A 97 -4.67 -15.04 16.24
N THR A 98 -5.85 -14.56 16.66
CA THR A 98 -6.76 -13.80 15.77
C THR A 98 -6.10 -12.55 15.19
N VAL A 99 -5.35 -11.80 16.01
CA VAL A 99 -4.60 -10.62 15.53
C VAL A 99 -3.52 -11.05 14.53
N MET A 100 -2.81 -12.15 14.81
CA MET A 100 -1.81 -12.69 13.89
C MET A 100 -2.43 -13.09 12.56
N ASP A 101 -3.56 -13.82 12.58
CA ASP A 101 -4.28 -14.25 11.39
C ASP A 101 -4.76 -13.07 10.56
N ASP A 102 -5.37 -12.06 11.18
CA ASP A 102 -5.84 -10.84 10.52
C ASP A 102 -4.67 -10.09 9.86
N MET A 103 -3.57 -9.92 10.58
CA MET A 103 -2.37 -9.25 10.06
C MET A 103 -1.79 -10.01 8.86
N ILE A 104 -1.68 -11.34 8.94
CA ILE A 104 -1.22 -12.18 7.82
C ILE A 104 -2.19 -12.08 6.65
N SER A 105 -3.49 -12.14 6.90
CA SER A 105 -4.50 -12.06 5.85
C SER A 105 -4.42 -10.72 5.10
N ILE A 106 -4.47 -9.60 5.83
CA ILE A 106 -4.51 -8.26 5.25
C ILE A 106 -3.21 -7.91 4.51
N HIS A 107 -2.06 -8.20 5.13
CA HIS A 107 -0.77 -7.73 4.62
C HIS A 107 -0.08 -8.69 3.65
N VAL A 108 -0.38 -9.99 3.72
CA VAL A 108 0.33 -11.02 2.94
C VAL A 108 -0.63 -11.77 2.03
N LYS A 109 -1.63 -12.46 2.58
CA LYS A 109 -2.51 -13.36 1.84
C LYS A 109 -3.37 -12.63 0.81
N ALA A 110 -4.03 -11.55 1.20
CA ALA A 110 -4.89 -10.78 0.31
C ALA A 110 -4.11 -10.18 -0.87
N PRO A 111 -2.94 -9.50 -0.67
CA PRO A 111 -2.11 -9.06 -1.78
C PRO A 111 -1.66 -10.18 -2.72
N MET A 112 -1.31 -11.36 -2.20
CA MET A 112 -0.95 -12.52 -3.02
C MET A 112 -2.12 -12.98 -3.89
N ILE A 113 -3.33 -13.09 -3.32
CA ILE A 113 -4.55 -13.52 -4.03
C ILE A 113 -4.92 -12.50 -5.12
N ILE A 114 -4.93 -11.21 -4.79
CA ILE A 114 -5.26 -10.13 -5.72
C ILE A 114 -4.23 -10.08 -6.87
N SER A 115 -2.94 -10.14 -6.57
CA SER A 115 -1.89 -10.19 -7.58
C SER A 115 -2.05 -11.41 -8.49
N LYS A 116 -2.22 -12.61 -7.93
CA LYS A 116 -2.47 -13.85 -8.68
C LYS A 116 -3.64 -13.71 -9.66
N PHE A 117 -4.72 -13.07 -9.24
CA PHE A 117 -5.91 -12.88 -10.07
C PHE A 117 -5.65 -11.92 -11.25
N LEU A 118 -4.91 -10.84 -11.04
CA LEU A 118 -4.69 -9.79 -12.03
C LEU A 118 -3.50 -10.07 -12.99
N LEU A 119 -2.52 -10.84 -12.54
CA LEU A 119 -1.31 -11.15 -13.31
C LEU A 119 -1.59 -11.73 -14.71
N PRO A 120 -2.53 -12.68 -14.95
CA PRO A 120 -2.75 -13.21 -16.28
C PRO A 120 -3.11 -12.13 -17.32
N ALA A 121 -3.91 -11.13 -16.94
CA ALA A 121 -4.27 -10.02 -17.83
C ALA A 121 -3.06 -9.11 -18.07
N MET A 122 -2.30 -8.75 -17.04
CA MET A 122 -1.08 -7.94 -17.13
C MET A 122 -0.02 -8.64 -18.00
N ILE A 123 0.19 -9.94 -17.84
CA ILE A 123 1.14 -10.74 -18.65
C ILE A 123 0.73 -10.74 -20.13
N LYS A 124 -0.57 -10.91 -20.41
CA LYS A 124 -1.09 -10.89 -21.77
C LYS A 124 -0.86 -9.54 -22.47
N GLN A 125 -1.04 -8.43 -21.74
CA GLN A 125 -0.82 -7.09 -22.29
C GLN A 125 0.66 -6.66 -22.29
N LYS A 126 1.54 -7.42 -21.62
CA LYS A 126 2.97 -7.12 -21.41
C LYS A 126 3.21 -5.74 -20.79
N TYR A 127 2.36 -5.38 -19.87
CA TYR A 127 2.38 -4.08 -19.20
C TYR A 127 1.69 -4.16 -17.85
N GLY A 128 2.32 -3.57 -16.84
CA GLY A 128 1.73 -3.45 -15.52
C GLY A 128 2.72 -2.96 -14.49
N LYS A 129 2.22 -2.31 -13.45
CA LYS A 129 3.05 -1.88 -12.31
C LYS A 129 2.36 -2.23 -11.01
N ILE A 130 3.10 -2.86 -10.11
CA ILE A 130 2.62 -3.30 -8.80
C ILE A 130 3.50 -2.64 -7.74
N ILE A 131 2.90 -1.83 -6.87
CA ILE A 131 3.61 -1.08 -5.83
C ILE A 131 3.05 -1.47 -4.46
N PHE A 132 3.96 -1.75 -3.53
CA PHE A 132 3.62 -2.04 -2.13
C PHE A 132 4.03 -0.89 -1.22
N ILE A 133 3.16 -0.50 -0.30
CA ILE A 133 3.54 0.31 0.86
C ILE A 133 3.99 -0.66 1.96
N THR A 134 5.29 -0.81 2.11
CA THR A 134 5.89 -1.66 3.12
C THR A 134 6.15 -0.86 4.42
N SER A 135 7.27 -0.99 5.06
CA SER A 135 7.70 -0.21 6.24
C SER A 135 9.18 -0.44 6.48
N ILE A 136 9.87 0.52 7.10
CA ILE A 136 11.22 0.31 7.62
C ILE A 136 11.29 -0.89 8.58
N TRP A 137 10.21 -1.15 9.34
CA TRP A 137 10.13 -2.30 10.24
C TRP A 137 10.12 -3.65 9.52
N GLY A 138 9.83 -3.69 8.23
CA GLY A 138 9.99 -4.89 7.41
C GLY A 138 11.45 -5.22 7.08
N ASP A 139 12.37 -4.32 7.36
CA ASP A 139 13.82 -4.44 7.10
C ASP A 139 14.59 -4.64 8.42
N VAL A 140 14.35 -3.75 9.39
CA VAL A 140 15.13 -3.74 10.64
C VAL A 140 14.40 -4.37 11.82
N GLY A 141 13.07 -4.50 11.74
CA GLY A 141 12.23 -4.96 12.85
C GLY A 141 12.05 -3.90 13.94
N ALA A 142 11.02 -4.09 14.79
CA ALA A 142 10.78 -3.22 15.94
C ALA A 142 10.29 -4.03 17.15
N SER A 143 10.73 -3.64 18.33
CA SER A 143 10.18 -4.14 19.60
C SER A 143 8.71 -3.72 19.71
N ASN A 144 7.89 -4.57 20.33
CA ASN A 144 6.43 -4.41 20.42
C ASN A 144 5.67 -4.42 19.08
N GLU A 145 6.36 -4.60 17.95
CA GLU A 145 5.77 -4.68 16.62
C GLU A 145 6.20 -5.95 15.86
N VAL A 146 6.42 -7.05 16.56
CA VAL A 146 6.97 -8.29 15.99
C VAL A 146 6.11 -8.82 14.85
N VAL A 147 4.78 -8.89 15.05
CA VAL A 147 3.85 -9.37 14.01
C VAL A 147 3.83 -8.41 12.83
N TYR A 148 3.76 -7.09 13.07
CA TYR A 148 3.79 -6.07 12.02
C TYR A 148 5.10 -6.12 11.21
N SER A 149 6.23 -6.17 11.89
CA SER A 149 7.55 -6.30 11.26
C SER A 149 7.64 -7.56 10.39
N THR A 150 7.10 -8.69 10.88
CA THR A 150 7.08 -9.95 10.16
C THR A 150 6.29 -9.85 8.86
N VAL A 151 5.06 -9.31 8.89
CA VAL A 151 4.25 -9.21 7.67
C VAL A 151 4.81 -8.18 6.69
N LYS A 152 5.45 -7.11 7.16
CA LYS A 152 6.13 -6.13 6.31
C LYS A 152 7.41 -6.71 5.68
N GLY A 153 8.16 -7.52 6.41
CA GLY A 153 9.26 -8.31 5.86
C GLY A 153 8.81 -9.33 4.81
N ALA A 154 7.65 -9.96 5.03
CA ALA A 154 7.05 -10.85 4.03
C ALA A 154 6.68 -10.07 2.75
N GLN A 155 6.15 -8.84 2.86
CA GLN A 155 5.89 -7.98 1.69
C GLN A 155 7.18 -7.64 0.93
N ASN A 156 8.28 -7.30 1.63
CA ASN A 156 9.58 -7.04 1.01
C ASN A 156 10.08 -8.25 0.22
N SER A 157 9.96 -9.45 0.78
CA SER A 157 10.33 -10.70 0.11
C SER A 157 9.43 -10.98 -1.11
N PHE A 158 8.11 -10.77 -0.97
CA PHE A 158 7.15 -10.96 -2.05
C PHE A 158 7.44 -10.03 -3.24
N VAL A 159 7.70 -8.75 -3.00
CA VAL A 159 8.10 -7.79 -4.02
C VAL A 159 9.32 -8.28 -4.80
N LYS A 160 10.38 -8.66 -4.09
CA LYS A 160 11.65 -9.13 -4.70
C LYS A 160 11.47 -10.42 -5.52
N ALA A 161 10.65 -11.35 -5.03
CA ALA A 161 10.40 -12.62 -5.70
C ALA A 161 9.53 -12.44 -6.94
N LEU A 162 8.39 -11.74 -6.80
CA LEU A 162 7.46 -11.50 -7.91
C LEU A 162 8.10 -10.66 -9.01
N ALA A 163 8.93 -9.67 -8.66
CA ALA A 163 9.67 -8.86 -9.62
C ALA A 163 10.55 -9.71 -10.56
N LYS A 164 11.20 -10.73 -10.03
CA LYS A 164 12.02 -11.68 -10.82
C LYS A 164 11.17 -12.55 -11.73
N GLU A 165 9.99 -12.99 -11.23
CA GLU A 165 9.11 -13.89 -11.96
C GLU A 165 8.45 -13.20 -13.16
N VAL A 166 8.00 -11.94 -13.01
CA VAL A 166 7.18 -11.26 -14.02
C VAL A 166 7.94 -10.22 -14.85
N GLY A 167 9.20 -9.95 -14.56
CA GLY A 167 9.99 -8.93 -15.24
C GLY A 167 10.09 -9.13 -16.75
N SER A 168 10.27 -10.37 -17.21
CA SER A 168 10.29 -10.72 -18.64
C SER A 168 8.95 -10.49 -19.35
N SER A 169 7.87 -10.37 -18.58
CA SER A 169 6.53 -10.08 -19.09
C SER A 169 6.22 -8.57 -19.15
N GLY A 170 7.20 -7.69 -18.92
CA GLY A 170 7.00 -6.23 -18.97
C GLY A 170 6.26 -5.66 -17.74
N ILE A 171 6.20 -6.41 -16.65
CA ILE A 171 5.56 -5.99 -15.40
C ILE A 171 6.65 -5.59 -14.41
N SER A 172 6.53 -4.39 -13.82
CA SER A 172 7.41 -3.98 -12.73
C SER A 172 6.73 -4.12 -11.37
N VAL A 173 7.50 -4.60 -10.38
CA VAL A 173 7.05 -4.79 -9.00
C VAL A 173 8.07 -4.14 -8.08
N ASN A 174 7.63 -3.15 -7.28
CA ASN A 174 8.49 -2.44 -6.35
C ASN A 174 7.75 -2.15 -5.04
N GLY A 175 8.49 -1.78 -4.01
CA GLY A 175 7.97 -1.33 -2.74
C GLY A 175 8.44 0.08 -2.40
N VAL A 176 7.65 0.78 -1.61
CA VAL A 176 8.05 1.98 -0.88
C VAL A 176 8.02 1.64 0.60
N SER A 177 9.09 1.94 1.30
CA SER A 177 9.29 1.68 2.73
C SER A 177 9.28 3.00 3.49
N PRO A 178 8.10 3.46 3.97
CA PRO A 178 8.02 4.66 4.79
C PRO A 178 8.63 4.43 6.18
N GLY A 179 9.22 5.49 6.73
CA GLY A 179 9.51 5.61 8.14
C GLY A 179 8.30 6.14 8.92
N PHE A 180 8.53 7.08 9.84
CA PHE A 180 7.49 7.70 10.64
C PHE A 180 6.70 8.73 9.82
N ILE A 181 5.46 8.41 9.46
CA ILE A 181 4.56 9.27 8.67
C ILE A 181 3.45 9.82 9.57
N ASP A 182 3.11 11.10 9.41
CA ASP A 182 2.05 11.79 10.15
C ASP A 182 0.67 11.31 9.68
N THR A 183 0.18 10.27 10.32
CA THR A 183 -1.09 9.58 10.01
C THR A 183 -1.87 9.28 11.28
N LYS A 184 -3.15 8.96 11.12
CA LYS A 184 -4.01 8.51 12.23
C LYS A 184 -3.46 7.26 12.94
N MET A 185 -2.70 6.43 12.24
CA MET A 185 -2.06 5.23 12.80
C MET A 185 -1.14 5.58 14.00
N ASN A 186 -0.54 6.76 14.00
CA ASN A 186 0.40 7.24 15.00
C ASN A 186 -0.22 8.22 16.02
N GLN A 187 -1.56 8.42 16.01
CA GLN A 187 -2.25 9.36 16.91
C GLN A 187 -2.36 8.87 18.36
N HIS A 188 -2.07 7.60 18.61
CA HIS A 188 -2.07 7.02 19.97
C HIS A 188 -0.81 7.40 20.78
N LEU A 189 0.23 7.91 20.12
CA LEU A 189 1.48 8.31 20.75
C LEU A 189 1.28 9.63 21.53
N SER A 190 1.83 9.68 22.75
CA SER A 190 1.94 10.92 23.50
C SER A 190 2.89 11.91 22.83
N ASP A 191 2.82 13.17 23.21
CA ASP A 191 3.72 14.20 22.67
C ASP A 191 5.19 13.88 22.99
N GLU A 192 5.49 13.33 24.17
CA GLU A 192 6.81 12.92 24.59
C GLU A 192 7.34 11.76 23.73
N GLU A 193 6.54 10.70 23.51
CA GLU A 193 6.92 9.56 22.65
C GLU A 193 7.15 10.03 21.22
N ARG A 194 6.27 10.91 20.71
CA ARG A 194 6.42 11.50 19.39
C ARG A 194 7.73 12.29 19.27
N GLN A 195 8.08 13.11 20.26
CA GLN A 195 9.34 13.87 20.28
C GLN A 195 10.57 12.96 20.34
N MET A 196 10.52 11.88 21.11
CA MET A 196 11.61 10.88 21.15
C MET A 196 11.84 10.30 19.74
N ILE A 197 10.78 9.83 19.07
CA ILE A 197 10.89 9.30 17.70
C ILE A 197 11.47 10.35 16.75
N LEU A 198 10.95 11.59 16.81
CA LEU A 198 11.43 12.66 15.91
C LEU A 198 12.90 13.00 16.15
N SER A 199 13.42 12.84 17.38
CA SER A 199 14.82 13.08 17.67
C SER A 199 15.77 12.03 17.07
N GLU A 200 15.27 10.83 16.77
CA GLU A 200 16.03 9.77 16.11
C GLU A 200 16.07 9.95 14.59
N ILE A 201 15.15 10.72 14.02
CA ILE A 201 15.07 10.96 12.58
C ILE A 201 16.01 12.13 12.21
N PRO A 202 17.02 11.94 11.34
CA PRO A 202 17.92 13.03 10.92
C PRO A 202 17.20 14.28 10.39
N PHE A 203 16.07 14.11 9.69
CA PHE A 203 15.24 15.26 9.26
C PHE A 203 14.43 15.89 10.39
N SER A 204 14.46 15.34 11.62
CA SER A 204 13.79 15.84 12.82
C SER A 204 12.30 16.16 12.65
N ARG A 205 11.63 15.47 11.74
CA ARG A 205 10.19 15.57 11.50
C ARG A 205 9.59 14.26 10.96
N ALA A 206 8.30 14.11 11.14
CA ALA A 206 7.54 13.10 10.45
C ALA A 206 7.47 13.39 8.94
N GLY A 207 7.43 12.34 8.13
CA GLY A 207 7.03 12.45 6.72
C GLY A 207 5.52 12.72 6.60
N LYS A 208 5.09 13.23 5.45
CA LYS A 208 3.68 13.48 5.15
C LYS A 208 3.13 12.40 4.22
N PRO A 209 1.84 12.04 4.31
CA PRO A 209 1.20 11.15 3.32
C PRO A 209 1.39 11.62 1.88
N SER A 210 1.44 12.95 1.63
CA SER A 210 1.70 13.50 0.30
C SER A 210 3.10 13.19 -0.21
N GLU A 211 4.12 13.15 0.66
CA GLU A 211 5.49 12.80 0.26
C GLU A 211 5.58 11.32 -0.16
N VAL A 212 4.80 10.44 0.49
CA VAL A 212 4.66 9.05 0.05
C VAL A 212 3.96 8.98 -1.32
N ALA A 213 2.88 9.75 -1.50
CA ALA A 213 2.13 9.78 -2.76
C ALA A 213 2.99 10.32 -3.92
N ASP A 214 3.81 11.33 -3.69
CA ASP A 214 4.75 11.87 -4.67
C ASP A 214 5.76 10.80 -5.11
N LEU A 215 6.29 10.02 -4.16
CA LEU A 215 7.21 8.94 -4.49
C LEU A 215 6.52 7.81 -5.25
N ILE A 216 5.25 7.47 -4.92
CA ILE A 216 4.48 6.43 -5.61
C ILE A 216 4.20 6.80 -7.08
N SER A 217 3.96 8.07 -7.36
CA SER A 217 3.74 8.55 -8.74
C SER A 217 4.93 8.24 -9.66
N PHE A 218 6.16 8.32 -9.15
CA PHE A 218 7.36 8.09 -9.96
C PHE A 218 7.49 6.66 -10.50
N PRO A 219 7.41 5.56 -9.71
CA PRO A 219 7.48 4.20 -10.24
C PRO A 219 6.25 3.81 -11.08
N LEU A 220 5.14 4.52 -11.00
CA LEU A 220 3.98 4.29 -11.85
C LEU A 220 4.13 4.89 -13.26
N ASN A 221 5.00 5.87 -13.46
CA ASN A 221 5.20 6.45 -14.78
C ASN A 221 6.26 5.70 -15.61
N ASN A 222 6.29 5.97 -16.92
CA ASN A 222 7.19 5.28 -17.85
C ASN A 222 8.68 5.67 -17.72
N LYS A 223 9.02 6.64 -16.87
CA LYS A 223 10.43 7.06 -16.64
C LYS A 223 11.17 6.13 -15.68
N SER A 224 10.47 5.22 -15.01
CA SER A 224 10.99 4.28 -14.00
C SER A 224 11.06 2.82 -14.48
N ASN A 225 10.99 2.55 -15.78
CA ASN A 225 10.84 1.19 -16.31
C ASN A 225 12.02 0.25 -16.03
N TYR A 226 13.16 0.76 -15.55
CA TYR A 226 14.31 -0.08 -15.19
C TYR A 226 14.44 -0.31 -13.68
N ILE A 227 13.47 0.19 -12.88
CA ILE A 227 13.40 -0.08 -11.44
C ILE A 227 12.57 -1.34 -11.22
N GLN A 228 13.20 -2.39 -10.68
CA GLN A 228 12.58 -3.71 -10.55
C GLN A 228 13.02 -4.43 -9.28
N GLY A 229 12.07 -4.81 -8.43
CA GLY A 229 12.32 -5.54 -7.20
C GLY A 229 12.92 -4.70 -6.06
N GLU A 230 12.86 -3.38 -6.20
CA GLU A 230 13.43 -2.45 -5.22
C GLU A 230 12.44 -2.11 -4.11
N ILE A 231 12.98 -1.93 -2.90
CA ILE A 231 12.28 -1.38 -1.75
C ILE A 231 12.88 0.00 -1.49
N ILE A 232 12.16 1.04 -1.88
CA ILE A 232 12.65 2.42 -1.84
C ILE A 232 12.30 3.03 -0.48
N GLY A 233 13.31 3.38 0.30
CA GLY A 233 13.13 4.04 1.60
C GLY A 233 12.65 5.48 1.46
N LEU A 234 11.66 5.86 2.28
CA LEU A 234 11.19 7.22 2.47
C LEU A 234 11.05 7.47 3.98
N ASN A 235 12.17 7.74 4.66
CA ASN A 235 12.26 7.67 6.12
C ASN A 235 12.98 8.86 6.76
N GLY A 236 13.38 9.88 6.01
CA GLY A 236 14.08 11.05 6.55
C GLY A 236 15.50 10.73 7.08
N GLY A 237 16.07 9.58 6.69
CA GLY A 237 17.38 9.11 7.12
C GLY A 237 17.36 8.20 8.36
N TRP A 238 16.18 7.84 8.87
CA TRP A 238 15.97 6.97 10.03
C TRP A 238 16.36 5.53 9.77
#